data_2edee1b14d0a3f22a85cee7e62578e74
#
_entry.id   2edee1b14d0a3f22a85cee7e62578e74
#
_cell.length_a   1.000
_cell.length_b   1.000
_cell.length_c   1.000
_cell.angle_alpha   90.00
_cell.angle_beta   90.00
_cell.angle_gamma   90.00
#
_symmetry.space_group_name_H-M   'P 1'
#
loop_
_entity.id
_entity.type
_entity.pdbx_description
1 polymer ?
#
loop_
_entity_poly.entity_id
_entity_poly.type
_entity_poly.pdbx_seq_one_letter_code
_entity_poly.pdbx_strand_id
1 'polypeptide(L)'
;MTLQFLSRVLPKLPKSDPLHQQVNQALDKCLAKLQNSQQQDGSWGGGSWAGVLQSSVGCSALEWAAAAGKTVDGTVLARARDHQKGNFNAETGRSSAPDSAGIELYAFAGSQRAAASEAGAARQLIEEAKENGILPADASCTVENLMTLGVDKPQANTLYKSYAQNMAQLEQLDNEQLLSGFGNNGGEEFLSYMLTSESLVLQGGNAWPKWKQKMNTRMAKIQIANGSWTGHHCITSPVFCTAAVIQCLTADRDEVLLRAINNQDASVKPERL
;
A
#
# COMPACT_ATOMS: atom_id res chain seq x y z
N MET A 1 -1.96 -11.40 -5.44
CA MET A 1 -0.60 -11.93 -5.10
C MET A 1 0.21 -12.32 -6.34
N THR A 2 -0.25 -13.18 -7.26
CA THR A 2 0.53 -13.53 -8.47
C THR A 2 0.94 -12.30 -9.29
N LEU A 3 0.00 -11.40 -9.58
CA LEU A 3 0.29 -10.14 -10.28
C LEU A 3 1.37 -9.33 -9.56
N GLN A 4 1.24 -9.13 -8.26
CA GLN A 4 2.22 -8.41 -7.44
C GLN A 4 3.61 -9.06 -7.50
N PHE A 5 3.68 -10.38 -7.36
CA PHE A 5 4.94 -11.13 -7.48
C PHE A 5 5.60 -10.93 -8.85
N LEU A 6 4.85 -11.13 -9.94
CA LEU A 6 5.37 -10.99 -11.30
C LEU A 6 5.83 -9.55 -11.58
N SER A 7 5.12 -8.55 -11.08
CA SER A 7 5.50 -7.13 -11.20
C SER A 7 6.84 -6.83 -10.51
N ARG A 8 7.11 -7.46 -9.37
CA ARG A 8 8.38 -7.28 -8.62
C ARG A 8 9.54 -8.05 -9.23
N VAL A 9 9.26 -9.17 -9.91
CA VAL A 9 10.27 -10.02 -10.56
C VAL A 9 10.68 -9.48 -11.94
N LEU A 10 9.73 -9.03 -12.75
CA LEU A 10 9.98 -8.62 -14.14
C LEU A 10 11.13 -7.60 -14.27
N PRO A 11 11.21 -6.51 -13.49
CA PRO A 11 12.30 -5.54 -13.61
C PRO A 11 13.68 -6.09 -13.20
N LYS A 12 13.73 -7.21 -12.49
CA LYS A 12 14.97 -7.87 -12.03
C LYS A 12 15.51 -8.88 -13.05
N LEU A 13 14.71 -9.24 -14.06
CA LEU A 13 15.14 -10.17 -15.12
C LEU A 13 15.78 -9.39 -16.28
N PRO A 14 16.96 -9.80 -16.74
CA PRO A 14 17.55 -9.27 -17.97
C PRO A 14 16.58 -9.47 -19.15
N LYS A 15 16.48 -8.51 -20.05
CA LYS A 15 15.62 -8.64 -21.25
C LYS A 15 16.00 -9.81 -22.16
N SER A 16 17.27 -10.25 -22.10
CA SER A 16 17.79 -11.41 -22.81
C SER A 16 17.46 -12.76 -22.15
N ASP A 17 16.96 -12.75 -20.90
CA ASP A 17 16.58 -13.98 -20.21
C ASP A 17 15.29 -14.54 -20.83
N PRO A 18 15.25 -15.83 -21.21
CA PRO A 18 14.02 -16.47 -21.72
C PRO A 18 12.82 -16.35 -20.79
N LEU A 19 13.02 -16.27 -19.47
CA LEU A 19 11.96 -16.08 -18.48
C LEU A 19 11.36 -14.69 -18.53
N HIS A 20 12.10 -13.67 -18.99
CA HIS A 20 11.60 -12.30 -19.06
C HIS A 20 10.32 -12.22 -19.93
N GLN A 21 10.31 -12.82 -21.10
CA GLN A 21 9.15 -12.83 -21.98
C GLN A 21 7.97 -13.60 -21.37
N GLN A 22 8.25 -14.76 -20.76
CA GLN A 22 7.20 -15.57 -20.11
C GLN A 22 6.56 -14.84 -18.92
N VAL A 23 7.39 -14.24 -18.06
CA VAL A 23 6.92 -13.43 -16.90
C VAL A 23 6.12 -12.24 -17.40
N ASN A 24 6.59 -11.54 -18.44
CA ASN A 24 5.90 -10.40 -19.02
C ASN A 24 4.51 -10.77 -19.55
N GLN A 25 4.38 -11.88 -20.29
CA GLN A 25 3.10 -12.38 -20.80
C GLN A 25 2.16 -12.86 -19.67
N ALA A 26 2.70 -13.53 -18.66
CA ALA A 26 1.92 -13.96 -17.49
C ALA A 26 1.39 -12.76 -16.71
N LEU A 27 2.20 -11.71 -16.56
CA LEU A 27 1.84 -10.46 -15.92
C LEU A 27 0.68 -9.78 -16.69
N ASP A 28 0.75 -9.68 -18.02
CA ASP A 28 -0.33 -9.10 -18.83
C ASP A 28 -1.65 -9.85 -18.67
N LYS A 29 -1.59 -11.18 -18.65
CA LYS A 29 -2.79 -12.03 -18.42
C LYS A 29 -3.37 -11.83 -17.04
N CYS A 30 -2.52 -11.77 -16.00
CA CYS A 30 -2.97 -11.55 -14.63
C CYS A 30 -3.57 -10.15 -14.45
N LEU A 31 -2.96 -9.12 -15.07
CA LEU A 31 -3.46 -7.75 -15.03
C LEU A 31 -4.84 -7.66 -15.68
N ALA A 32 -4.99 -8.17 -16.91
CA ALA A 32 -6.26 -8.19 -17.61
C ALA A 32 -7.36 -8.91 -16.79
N LYS A 33 -7.04 -10.08 -16.21
CA LYS A 33 -7.98 -10.81 -15.38
C LYS A 33 -8.40 -10.01 -14.15
N LEU A 34 -7.45 -9.37 -13.46
CA LEU A 34 -7.73 -8.58 -12.25
C LEU A 34 -8.64 -7.39 -12.60
N GLN A 35 -8.30 -6.61 -13.64
CA GLN A 35 -9.10 -5.47 -14.07
C GLN A 35 -10.53 -5.86 -14.47
N ASN A 36 -10.67 -6.93 -15.25
CA ASN A 36 -11.99 -7.41 -15.72
C ASN A 36 -12.86 -8.01 -14.60
N SER A 37 -12.27 -8.42 -13.47
CA SER A 37 -13.00 -9.00 -12.34
C SER A 37 -13.36 -8.01 -11.25
N GLN A 38 -13.01 -6.72 -11.39
CA GLN A 38 -13.37 -5.69 -10.43
C GLN A 38 -14.89 -5.48 -10.41
N GLN A 39 -15.47 -5.37 -9.22
CA GLN A 39 -16.87 -5.04 -9.02
C GLN A 39 -17.12 -3.53 -9.25
N GLN A 40 -18.39 -3.14 -9.38
CA GLN A 40 -18.76 -1.75 -9.65
C GLN A 40 -18.35 -0.80 -8.52
N ASP A 41 -18.33 -1.28 -7.27
CA ASP A 41 -17.89 -0.52 -6.10
C ASP A 41 -16.37 -0.43 -5.93
N GLY A 42 -15.59 -1.03 -6.83
CA GLY A 42 -14.13 -1.03 -6.79
C GLY A 42 -13.51 -2.20 -6.03
N SER A 43 -14.32 -3.09 -5.47
CA SER A 43 -13.87 -4.26 -4.71
C SER A 43 -13.57 -5.48 -5.58
N TRP A 44 -13.03 -6.52 -4.93
CA TRP A 44 -12.90 -7.90 -5.41
C TRP A 44 -13.31 -8.86 -4.30
N GLY A 45 -13.83 -10.03 -4.66
CA GLY A 45 -13.96 -11.14 -3.71
C GLY A 45 -15.33 -11.40 -3.14
N GLY A 46 -16.41 -11.15 -3.86
CA GLY A 46 -17.80 -11.35 -3.46
C GLY A 46 -18.08 -12.51 -2.49
N GLY A 47 -18.37 -12.18 -1.22
CA GLY A 47 -18.78 -13.13 -0.18
C GLY A 47 -17.67 -13.89 0.54
N SER A 48 -16.39 -13.51 0.39
CA SER A 48 -15.30 -14.11 1.16
C SER A 48 -15.24 -13.55 2.60
N TRP A 49 -14.67 -14.34 3.52
CA TRP A 49 -14.60 -14.01 4.95
C TRP A 49 -13.86 -12.69 5.24
N ALA A 50 -12.83 -12.36 4.47
CA ALA A 50 -12.06 -11.12 4.59
C ALA A 50 -11.86 -10.46 3.21
N GLY A 51 -12.96 -10.16 2.53
CA GLY A 51 -12.98 -9.55 1.18
C GLY A 51 -12.20 -8.25 1.11
N VAL A 52 -12.18 -7.46 2.19
CA VAL A 52 -11.40 -6.24 2.30
C VAL A 52 -9.91 -6.48 2.05
N LEU A 53 -9.33 -7.59 2.53
CA LEU A 53 -7.93 -7.92 2.28
C LEU A 53 -7.68 -8.34 0.82
N GLN A 54 -8.63 -9.07 0.20
CA GLN A 54 -8.53 -9.40 -1.23
C GLN A 54 -8.54 -8.13 -2.07
N SER A 55 -9.43 -7.20 -1.76
CA SER A 55 -9.53 -5.90 -2.43
C SER A 55 -8.29 -5.04 -2.19
N SER A 56 -7.71 -5.06 -0.99
CA SER A 56 -6.47 -4.36 -0.66
C SER A 56 -5.28 -4.89 -1.46
N VAL A 57 -5.14 -6.23 -1.55
CA VAL A 57 -4.09 -6.87 -2.37
C VAL A 57 -4.33 -6.61 -3.86
N GLY A 58 -5.59 -6.58 -4.32
CA GLY A 58 -5.95 -6.24 -5.68
C GLY A 58 -5.54 -4.82 -6.05
N CYS A 59 -5.86 -3.84 -5.21
CA CYS A 59 -5.47 -2.45 -5.37
C CYS A 59 -3.94 -2.30 -5.41
N SER A 60 -3.23 -2.83 -4.42
CA SER A 60 -1.77 -2.82 -4.37
C SER A 60 -1.13 -3.49 -5.60
N ALA A 61 -1.71 -4.60 -6.08
CA ALA A 61 -1.19 -5.31 -7.24
C ALA A 61 -1.30 -4.51 -8.54
N LEU A 62 -2.34 -3.68 -8.72
CA LEU A 62 -2.45 -2.74 -9.84
C LEU A 62 -1.34 -1.70 -9.80
N GLU A 63 -1.07 -1.13 -8.64
CA GLU A 63 0.03 -0.16 -8.46
C GLU A 63 1.40 -0.79 -8.76
N TRP A 64 1.65 -2.01 -8.28
CA TRP A 64 2.87 -2.74 -8.60
C TRP A 64 3.01 -3.04 -10.10
N ALA A 65 1.90 -3.37 -10.79
CA ALA A 65 1.92 -3.57 -12.24
C ALA A 65 2.28 -2.29 -12.98
N ALA A 66 1.71 -1.16 -12.56
CA ALA A 66 2.03 0.14 -13.10
C ALA A 66 3.51 0.51 -12.87
N ALA A 67 4.05 0.30 -11.66
CA ALA A 67 5.47 0.51 -11.34
C ALA A 67 6.41 -0.38 -12.17
N ALA A 68 5.95 -1.56 -12.58
CA ALA A 68 6.67 -2.45 -13.49
C ALA A 68 6.56 -2.03 -14.98
N GLY A 69 5.96 -0.87 -15.27
CA GLY A 69 5.83 -0.32 -16.60
C GLY A 69 4.64 -0.85 -17.41
N LYS A 70 3.63 -1.44 -16.75
CA LYS A 70 2.41 -1.90 -17.39
C LYS A 70 1.36 -0.79 -17.47
N THR A 71 0.60 -0.78 -18.56
CA THR A 71 -0.55 0.13 -18.69
C THR A 71 -1.71 -0.41 -17.87
N VAL A 72 -1.99 0.26 -16.75
CA VAL A 72 -3.14 -0.01 -15.88
C VAL A 72 -4.26 0.94 -16.23
N ASP A 73 -5.51 0.44 -16.26
CA ASP A 73 -6.69 1.30 -16.43
C ASP A 73 -6.83 2.21 -15.21
N GLY A 74 -6.68 3.51 -15.43
CA GLY A 74 -6.75 4.53 -14.38
C GLY A 74 -8.11 4.56 -13.67
N THR A 75 -9.20 4.24 -14.37
CA THR A 75 -10.54 4.19 -13.76
C THR A 75 -10.67 3.01 -12.81
N VAL A 76 -10.09 1.85 -13.18
CA VAL A 76 -10.07 0.65 -12.33
C VAL A 76 -9.25 0.92 -11.07
N LEU A 77 -8.07 1.53 -11.22
CA LEU A 77 -7.19 1.86 -10.09
C LEU A 77 -7.83 2.90 -9.16
N ALA A 78 -8.42 3.97 -9.72
CA ALA A 78 -9.08 5.01 -8.92
C ALA A 78 -10.23 4.42 -8.09
N ARG A 79 -11.12 3.62 -8.70
CA ARG A 79 -12.22 2.96 -7.96
C ARG A 79 -11.70 2.04 -6.85
N ALA A 80 -10.61 1.29 -7.11
CA ALA A 80 -10.01 0.43 -6.10
C ALA A 80 -9.48 1.23 -4.90
N ARG A 81 -8.79 2.33 -5.16
CA ARG A 81 -8.29 3.24 -4.12
C ARG A 81 -9.42 3.87 -3.33
N ASP A 82 -10.44 4.38 -4.00
CA ASP A 82 -11.57 5.05 -3.35
C ASP A 82 -12.37 4.07 -2.46
N HIS A 83 -12.60 2.84 -2.95
CA HIS A 83 -13.20 1.78 -2.15
C HIS A 83 -12.43 1.52 -0.85
N GLN A 84 -11.11 1.37 -0.92
CA GLN A 84 -10.30 1.10 0.26
C GLN A 84 -10.15 2.33 1.17
N LYS A 85 -9.93 3.52 0.61
CA LYS A 85 -9.83 4.77 1.40
C LYS A 85 -11.14 5.06 2.14
N GLY A 86 -12.28 4.74 1.56
CA GLY A 86 -13.60 4.88 2.18
C GLY A 86 -13.80 4.08 3.47
N ASN A 87 -12.94 3.10 3.75
CA ASN A 87 -12.99 2.31 4.98
C ASN A 87 -12.39 3.04 6.21
N PHE A 88 -11.84 4.24 6.05
CA PHE A 88 -11.35 5.08 7.14
C PHE A 88 -12.33 6.21 7.44
N ASN A 89 -12.65 6.37 8.72
CA ASN A 89 -13.47 7.47 9.21
C ASN A 89 -12.57 8.53 9.88
N ALA A 90 -12.46 9.70 9.25
CA ALA A 90 -11.59 10.77 9.72
C ALA A 90 -12.07 11.42 11.03
N GLU A 91 -13.38 11.37 11.34
CA GLU A 91 -13.93 11.96 12.57
C GLU A 91 -13.59 11.12 13.80
N THR A 92 -13.62 9.79 13.66
CA THR A 92 -13.34 8.86 14.75
C THR A 92 -11.89 8.36 14.77
N GLY A 93 -11.14 8.57 13.68
CA GLY A 93 -9.79 8.03 13.49
C GLY A 93 -9.76 6.50 13.32
N ARG A 94 -10.91 5.84 13.07
CA ARG A 94 -11.04 4.39 13.01
C ARG A 94 -11.30 3.89 11.61
N SER A 95 -10.96 2.64 11.39
CA SER A 95 -11.20 1.94 10.12
C SER A 95 -12.23 0.82 10.30
N SER A 96 -13.14 0.70 9.34
CA SER A 96 -14.10 -0.42 9.30
C SER A 96 -14.52 -0.69 7.85
N ALA A 97 -14.81 -1.95 7.54
CA ALA A 97 -15.38 -2.35 6.27
C ALA A 97 -16.42 -3.46 6.50
N PRO A 98 -17.52 -3.50 5.72
CA PRO A 98 -18.52 -4.55 5.84
C PRO A 98 -17.96 -5.96 5.69
N ASP A 99 -16.93 -6.11 4.85
CA ASP A 99 -16.27 -7.36 4.51
C ASP A 99 -14.94 -7.58 5.25
N SER A 100 -14.72 -6.87 6.38
CA SER A 100 -13.56 -7.02 7.25
C SER A 100 -13.71 -8.09 8.34
N ALA A 101 -14.81 -8.84 8.33
CA ALA A 101 -15.19 -9.79 9.39
C ALA A 101 -15.24 -9.13 10.80
N GLY A 102 -15.48 -7.83 10.88
CA GLY A 102 -15.46 -7.05 12.12
C GLY A 102 -14.04 -6.74 12.66
N ILE A 103 -12.99 -7.08 11.93
CA ILE A 103 -11.60 -6.86 12.35
C ILE A 103 -11.08 -5.53 11.79
N GLU A 104 -10.91 -4.56 12.67
CA GLU A 104 -10.48 -3.20 12.31
C GLU A 104 -9.11 -3.19 11.60
N LEU A 105 -8.16 -4.03 12.01
CA LEU A 105 -6.82 -4.13 11.43
C LEU A 105 -6.87 -4.35 9.91
N TYR A 106 -7.80 -5.17 9.41
CA TYR A 106 -7.86 -5.49 7.99
C TYR A 106 -8.32 -4.28 7.16
N ALA A 107 -9.34 -3.56 7.63
CA ALA A 107 -9.79 -2.32 7.02
C ALA A 107 -8.74 -1.20 7.13
N PHE A 108 -8.07 -1.11 8.30
CA PHE A 108 -6.98 -0.17 8.56
C PHE A 108 -5.83 -0.35 7.55
N ALA A 109 -5.27 -1.55 7.45
CA ALA A 109 -4.13 -1.82 6.58
C ALA A 109 -4.48 -1.57 5.10
N GLY A 110 -5.68 -1.95 4.67
CA GLY A 110 -6.16 -1.71 3.31
C GLY A 110 -6.32 -0.23 2.99
N SER A 111 -6.99 0.51 3.87
CA SER A 111 -7.22 1.94 3.68
C SER A 111 -5.92 2.75 3.73
N GLN A 112 -5.01 2.41 4.64
CA GLN A 112 -3.70 3.02 4.73
C GLN A 112 -2.87 2.78 3.47
N ARG A 113 -2.84 1.53 2.98
CA ARG A 113 -2.07 1.15 1.78
C ARG A 113 -2.62 1.84 0.52
N ALA A 114 -3.93 1.97 0.37
CA ALA A 114 -4.55 2.62 -0.77
C ALA A 114 -4.31 4.13 -0.83
N ALA A 115 -4.13 4.78 0.32
CA ALA A 115 -3.82 6.21 0.39
C ALA A 115 -2.31 6.51 0.30
N ALA A 116 -1.45 5.51 0.51
CA ALA A 116 -0.02 5.72 0.76
C ALA A 116 0.75 6.32 -0.42
N SER A 117 0.45 5.94 -1.67
CA SER A 117 1.12 6.47 -2.85
C SER A 117 0.80 7.94 -3.08
N GLU A 118 -0.47 8.32 -2.98
CA GLU A 118 -0.92 9.71 -3.08
C GLU A 118 -0.36 10.56 -1.92
N ALA A 119 -0.34 10.01 -0.71
CA ALA A 119 0.26 10.65 0.46
C ALA A 119 1.78 10.87 0.29
N GLY A 120 2.47 9.88 -0.25
CA GLY A 120 3.91 9.95 -0.56
C GLY A 120 4.20 10.98 -1.64
N ALA A 121 3.40 11.02 -2.72
CA ALA A 121 3.51 12.02 -3.78
C ALA A 121 3.28 13.45 -3.24
N ALA A 122 2.25 13.66 -2.41
CA ALA A 122 2.00 14.94 -1.78
C ALA A 122 3.18 15.40 -0.92
N ARG A 123 3.71 14.50 -0.07
CA ARG A 123 4.88 14.78 0.76
C ARG A 123 6.09 15.15 -0.10
N GLN A 124 6.39 14.36 -1.12
CA GLN A 124 7.54 14.58 -1.98
C GLN A 124 7.49 15.94 -2.66
N LEU A 125 6.34 16.32 -3.23
CA LEU A 125 6.15 17.65 -3.85
C LEU A 125 6.44 18.79 -2.88
N ILE A 126 5.96 18.69 -1.64
CA ILE A 126 6.17 19.73 -0.62
C ILE A 126 7.66 19.77 -0.19
N GLU A 127 8.29 18.62 0.05
CA GLU A 127 9.71 18.60 0.47
C GLU A 127 10.64 19.10 -0.65
N GLU A 128 10.44 18.68 -1.91
CA GLU A 128 11.19 19.21 -3.05
C GLU A 128 11.01 20.74 -3.22
N ALA A 129 9.80 21.25 -3.00
CA ALA A 129 9.53 22.68 -3.07
C ALA A 129 10.22 23.49 -1.95
N LYS A 130 10.35 22.91 -0.75
CA LYS A 130 11.12 23.50 0.35
C LYS A 130 12.62 23.50 0.05
N GLU A 131 13.15 22.38 -0.44
CA GLU A 131 14.56 22.23 -0.80
C GLU A 131 14.96 23.24 -1.90
N ASN A 132 14.07 23.50 -2.86
CA ASN A 132 14.26 24.45 -3.95
C ASN A 132 13.91 25.91 -3.56
N GLY A 133 13.51 26.17 -2.32
CA GLY A 133 13.16 27.52 -1.84
C GLY A 133 11.87 28.10 -2.44
N ILE A 134 11.00 27.27 -3.04
CA ILE A 134 9.70 27.66 -3.59
C ILE A 134 8.67 27.83 -2.47
N LEU A 135 8.75 26.98 -1.47
CA LEU A 135 7.96 27.06 -0.25
C LEU A 135 8.85 27.34 0.97
N PRO A 136 8.31 28.01 2.01
CA PRO A 136 9.01 28.15 3.29
C PRO A 136 9.40 26.77 3.89
N ALA A 137 10.52 26.72 4.61
CA ALA A 137 11.01 25.47 5.21
C ALA A 137 10.01 24.80 6.18
N ASP A 138 9.15 25.60 6.81
CA ASP A 138 8.07 25.15 7.73
C ASP A 138 6.72 24.92 7.04
N ALA A 139 6.64 25.05 5.71
CA ALA A 139 5.39 24.86 4.97
C ALA A 139 4.82 23.48 5.20
N SER A 140 3.53 23.40 5.51
CA SER A 140 2.78 22.17 5.67
C SER A 140 2.22 21.67 4.33
N CYS A 141 1.91 20.37 4.24
CA CYS A 141 1.12 19.86 3.13
C CYS A 141 -0.31 20.37 3.27
N THR A 142 -0.72 21.25 2.38
CA THR A 142 -2.09 21.80 2.27
C THR A 142 -2.52 21.84 0.81
N VAL A 143 -3.83 21.96 0.56
CA VAL A 143 -4.35 22.07 -0.81
C VAL A 143 -3.78 23.33 -1.49
N GLU A 144 -3.67 24.44 -0.75
CA GLU A 144 -3.15 25.71 -1.25
C GLU A 144 -1.69 25.60 -1.67
N ASN A 145 -0.85 24.96 -0.85
CA ASN A 145 0.56 24.76 -1.18
C ASN A 145 0.73 23.84 -2.39
N LEU A 146 -0.06 22.76 -2.48
CA LEU A 146 -0.04 21.88 -3.66
C LEU A 146 -0.47 22.61 -4.93
N MET A 147 -1.49 23.48 -4.84
CA MET A 147 -1.92 24.32 -5.98
C MET A 147 -0.85 25.35 -6.37
N THR A 148 -0.12 25.91 -5.42
CA THR A 148 1.02 26.82 -5.69
C THR A 148 2.11 26.12 -6.49
N LEU A 149 2.26 24.81 -6.33
CA LEU A 149 3.18 23.96 -7.08
C LEU A 149 2.65 23.52 -8.46
N GLY A 150 1.49 24.03 -8.89
CA GLY A 150 0.90 23.76 -10.19
C GLY A 150 -0.01 22.54 -10.25
N VAL A 151 -0.31 21.92 -9.09
CA VAL A 151 -1.30 20.82 -9.01
C VAL A 151 -2.71 21.44 -9.15
N ASP A 152 -3.55 20.88 -10.03
CA ASP A 152 -4.93 21.34 -10.13
C ASP A 152 -5.73 21.06 -8.86
N LYS A 153 -6.79 21.84 -8.64
CA LYS A 153 -7.57 21.77 -7.40
C LYS A 153 -8.19 20.40 -7.12
N PRO A 154 -8.79 19.68 -8.06
CA PRO A 154 -9.28 18.32 -7.83
C PRO A 154 -8.19 17.37 -7.35
N GLN A 155 -7.05 17.37 -8.02
CA GLN A 155 -5.92 16.52 -7.66
C GLN A 155 -5.28 16.95 -6.34
N ALA A 156 -5.10 18.24 -6.08
CA ALA A 156 -4.60 18.75 -4.80
C ALA A 156 -5.47 18.30 -3.62
N ASN A 157 -6.80 18.31 -3.79
CA ASN A 157 -7.73 17.78 -2.78
C ASN A 157 -7.54 16.26 -2.56
N THR A 158 -7.36 15.50 -3.62
CA THR A 158 -7.13 14.03 -3.53
C THR A 158 -5.83 13.73 -2.79
N LEU A 159 -4.73 14.36 -3.19
CA LEU A 159 -3.42 14.20 -2.56
C LEU A 159 -3.45 14.61 -1.08
N TYR A 160 -4.05 15.76 -0.77
CA TYR A 160 -4.17 16.24 0.60
C TYR A 160 -5.01 15.31 1.48
N LYS A 161 -6.17 14.84 1.00
CA LYS A 161 -7.03 13.91 1.75
C LYS A 161 -6.28 12.61 2.08
N SER A 162 -5.58 12.05 1.11
CA SER A 162 -4.78 10.83 1.31
C SER A 162 -3.61 11.06 2.27
N TYR A 163 -2.94 12.22 2.17
CA TYR A 163 -1.91 12.62 3.12
C TYR A 163 -2.47 12.74 4.55
N ALA A 164 -3.56 13.48 4.74
CA ALA A 164 -4.18 13.67 6.04
C ALA A 164 -4.66 12.34 6.65
N GLN A 165 -5.28 11.48 5.84
CA GLN A 165 -5.67 10.13 6.25
C GLN A 165 -4.48 9.32 6.75
N ASN A 166 -3.40 9.26 5.97
CA ASN A 166 -2.20 8.50 6.36
C ASN A 166 -1.57 9.09 7.63
N MET A 167 -1.53 10.41 7.78
CA MET A 167 -1.01 11.04 9.01
C MET A 167 -1.84 10.66 10.24
N ALA A 168 -3.16 10.68 10.14
CA ALA A 168 -4.04 10.23 11.23
C ALA A 168 -3.85 8.74 11.57
N GLN A 169 -3.60 7.91 10.55
CA GLN A 169 -3.35 6.49 10.75
C GLN A 169 -1.98 6.20 11.38
N LEU A 170 -0.98 7.07 11.24
CA LEU A 170 0.30 6.91 11.94
C LEU A 170 0.15 6.89 13.46
N GLU A 171 -0.81 7.64 14.00
CA GLU A 171 -1.09 7.70 15.44
C GLU A 171 -1.61 6.36 16.00
N GLN A 172 -2.15 5.49 15.13
CA GLN A 172 -2.70 4.19 15.49
C GLN A 172 -1.65 3.06 15.48
N LEU A 173 -0.43 3.30 14.99
CA LEU A 173 0.60 2.26 14.85
C LEU A 173 1.09 1.69 16.19
N ASP A 174 0.83 2.37 17.29
CA ASP A 174 1.15 1.91 18.66
C ASP A 174 -0.06 1.32 19.40
N ASN A 175 -1.24 1.28 18.77
CA ASN A 175 -2.45 0.70 19.32
C ASN A 175 -2.40 -0.85 19.26
N GLU A 176 -2.01 -1.48 20.37
CA GLU A 176 -1.89 -2.94 20.43
C GLU A 176 -3.23 -3.67 20.28
N GLN A 177 -4.35 -3.05 20.66
CA GLN A 177 -5.68 -3.63 20.46
C GLN A 177 -6.01 -3.71 18.95
N LEU A 178 -5.72 -2.65 18.20
CA LEU A 178 -5.85 -2.64 16.74
C LEU A 178 -4.95 -3.70 16.11
N LEU A 179 -3.66 -3.70 16.49
CA LEU A 179 -2.65 -4.58 15.90
C LEU A 179 -2.82 -6.05 16.26
N SER A 180 -3.60 -6.38 17.30
CA SER A 180 -3.88 -7.78 17.63
C SER A 180 -4.76 -8.48 16.59
N GLY A 181 -5.53 -7.73 15.80
CA GLY A 181 -6.43 -8.28 14.81
C GLY A 181 -7.42 -9.26 15.43
N PHE A 182 -7.55 -10.45 14.83
CA PHE A 182 -8.40 -11.53 15.35
C PHE A 182 -7.69 -12.41 16.40
N GLY A 183 -6.38 -12.28 16.56
CA GLY A 183 -5.66 -13.11 17.55
C GLY A 183 -4.14 -13.12 17.41
N ASN A 184 -3.57 -12.06 16.90
CA ASN A 184 -2.13 -11.79 16.79
C ASN A 184 -1.33 -12.54 15.72
N ASN A 185 -1.64 -13.78 15.38
CA ASN A 185 -0.84 -14.57 14.44
C ASN A 185 -1.70 -15.44 13.51
N GLY A 186 -2.43 -14.81 12.62
CA GLY A 186 -3.00 -15.44 11.43
C GLY A 186 -2.31 -14.92 10.18
N GLY A 187 -2.49 -15.56 9.05
CA GLY A 187 -1.94 -15.07 7.79
C GLY A 187 -2.52 -13.71 7.40
N GLU A 188 -3.74 -13.41 7.84
CA GLU A 188 -4.43 -12.15 7.61
C GLU A 188 -3.77 -11.00 8.39
N GLU A 189 -3.36 -11.23 9.64
CA GLU A 189 -2.59 -10.25 10.43
C GLU A 189 -1.23 -10.00 9.77
N PHE A 190 -0.52 -11.05 9.36
CA PHE A 190 0.77 -10.91 8.68
C PHE A 190 0.65 -10.16 7.36
N LEU A 191 -0.42 -10.41 6.59
CA LEU A 191 -0.73 -9.67 5.38
C LEU A 191 -1.01 -8.19 5.69
N SER A 192 -1.77 -7.91 6.74
CA SER A 192 -2.06 -6.54 7.18
C SER A 192 -0.79 -5.79 7.60
N TYR A 193 0.12 -6.45 8.34
CA TYR A 193 1.41 -5.85 8.70
C TYR A 193 2.30 -5.61 7.48
N MET A 194 2.25 -6.50 6.48
CA MET A 194 2.95 -6.32 5.20
C MET A 194 2.41 -5.08 4.45
N LEU A 195 1.09 -4.95 4.32
CA LEU A 195 0.46 -3.79 3.68
C LEU A 195 0.79 -2.49 4.41
N THR A 196 0.76 -2.49 5.74
CA THR A 196 1.18 -1.35 6.56
C THR A 196 2.66 -1.00 6.33
N SER A 197 3.54 -2.01 6.26
CA SER A 197 4.96 -1.80 5.97
C SER A 197 5.19 -1.14 4.60
N GLU A 198 4.52 -1.62 3.55
CA GLU A 198 4.54 -0.99 2.22
C GLU A 198 4.03 0.46 2.27
N SER A 199 2.95 0.70 3.03
CA SER A 199 2.39 2.05 3.20
C SER A 199 3.41 3.03 3.77
N LEU A 200 4.13 2.63 4.81
CA LEU A 200 5.10 3.48 5.49
C LEU A 200 6.33 3.78 4.63
N VAL A 201 6.75 2.83 3.79
CA VAL A 201 7.82 3.06 2.81
C VAL A 201 7.35 3.99 1.70
N LEU A 202 6.15 3.80 1.15
CA LEU A 202 5.54 4.65 0.12
C LEU A 202 5.33 6.09 0.61
N GLN A 203 4.75 6.23 1.79
CA GLN A 203 4.48 7.53 2.40
C GLN A 203 5.75 8.31 2.71
N GLY A 204 6.87 7.61 2.98
CA GLY A 204 8.12 8.20 3.41
C GLY A 204 8.10 8.75 4.84
N GLY A 205 9.10 9.55 5.19
CA GLY A 205 9.28 10.10 6.53
C GLY A 205 9.85 9.09 7.53
N ASN A 206 9.64 9.33 8.84
CA ASN A 206 10.38 8.64 9.91
C ASN A 206 9.61 7.49 10.57
N ALA A 207 8.42 7.12 10.07
CA ALA A 207 7.60 6.09 10.71
C ALA A 207 8.12 4.66 10.45
N TRP A 208 8.69 4.42 9.27
CA TRP A 208 9.18 3.10 8.87
C TRP A 208 10.23 2.49 9.83
N PRO A 209 11.30 3.17 10.24
CA PRO A 209 12.29 2.59 11.16
C PRO A 209 11.69 2.12 12.49
N LYS A 210 10.78 2.92 13.07
CA LYS A 210 10.08 2.57 14.30
C LYS A 210 9.19 1.33 14.11
N TRP A 211 8.40 1.32 13.04
CA TRP A 211 7.55 0.20 12.70
C TRP A 211 8.35 -1.07 12.47
N LYS A 212 9.43 -1.01 11.69
CA LYS A 212 10.33 -2.13 11.43
C LYS A 212 10.88 -2.73 12.72
N GLN A 213 11.33 -1.89 13.66
CA GLN A 213 11.82 -2.35 14.96
C GLN A 213 10.71 -3.03 15.77
N LYS A 214 9.51 -2.45 15.80
CA LYS A 214 8.33 -3.03 16.45
C LYS A 214 7.98 -4.39 15.86
N MET A 215 7.93 -4.50 14.54
CA MET A 215 7.62 -5.75 13.85
C MET A 215 8.72 -6.80 14.03
N ASN A 216 9.99 -6.44 13.98
CA ASN A 216 11.09 -7.35 14.31
C ASN A 216 10.90 -7.98 15.69
N THR A 217 10.61 -7.16 16.69
CA THR A 217 10.38 -7.64 18.07
C THR A 217 9.14 -8.54 18.17
N ARG A 218 8.05 -8.16 17.47
CA ARG A 218 6.80 -8.91 17.46
C ARG A 218 6.99 -10.26 16.76
N MET A 219 7.59 -10.28 15.59
CA MET A 219 7.80 -11.51 14.81
C MET A 219 8.81 -12.45 15.45
N ALA A 220 9.87 -11.95 16.08
CA ALA A 220 10.82 -12.80 16.79
C ALA A 220 10.18 -13.59 17.93
N LYS A 221 9.16 -13.04 18.62
CA LYS A 221 8.45 -13.71 19.73
C LYS A 221 7.62 -14.92 19.29
N ILE A 222 7.19 -14.94 18.04
CA ILE A 222 6.26 -15.96 17.48
C ILE A 222 6.90 -16.80 16.39
N GLN A 223 8.21 -16.64 16.14
CA GLN A 223 8.95 -17.48 15.21
C GLN A 223 9.08 -18.88 15.77
N ILE A 224 8.73 -19.89 14.97
CA ILE A 224 8.84 -21.31 15.39
C ILE A 224 10.26 -21.84 15.22
N ALA A 225 10.58 -22.97 15.86
CA ALA A 225 11.93 -23.50 16.01
C ALA A 225 12.68 -23.72 14.68
N ASN A 226 11.97 -23.98 13.57
CA ASN A 226 12.57 -24.14 12.25
C ASN A 226 12.83 -22.81 11.51
N GLY A 227 12.60 -21.65 12.15
CA GLY A 227 12.83 -20.34 11.59
C GLY A 227 11.67 -19.78 10.77
N SER A 228 10.56 -20.50 10.62
CA SER A 228 9.38 -20.02 9.88
C SER A 228 8.31 -19.40 10.80
N TRP A 229 7.23 -18.92 10.20
CA TRP A 229 6.01 -18.49 10.88
C TRP A 229 4.81 -19.27 10.37
N THR A 230 3.84 -19.50 11.23
CA THR A 230 2.56 -20.14 10.89
C THR A 230 1.42 -19.40 11.58
N GLY A 231 0.27 -19.38 10.94
CA GLY A 231 -0.95 -18.88 11.57
C GLY A 231 -1.58 -19.95 12.46
N HIS A 232 -2.30 -19.53 13.50
CA HIS A 232 -3.07 -20.44 14.35
C HIS A 232 -4.57 -20.43 14.02
N HIS A 233 -5.02 -19.56 13.12
CA HIS A 233 -6.38 -19.47 12.60
C HIS A 233 -6.38 -19.08 11.12
N CYS A 234 -7.49 -19.32 10.42
CA CYS A 234 -7.77 -18.94 9.04
C CYS A 234 -6.66 -19.34 8.04
N ILE A 235 -5.75 -18.45 7.69
CA ILE A 235 -4.60 -18.76 6.84
C ILE A 235 -3.45 -19.25 7.74
N THR A 236 -3.25 -20.56 7.78
CA THR A 236 -2.24 -21.21 8.64
C THR A 236 -0.98 -21.67 7.90
N SER A 237 -0.97 -21.58 6.56
CA SER A 237 0.14 -22.04 5.73
C SER A 237 1.49 -21.43 6.13
N PRO A 238 2.50 -22.23 6.55
CA PRO A 238 3.82 -21.69 6.89
C PRO A 238 4.49 -20.95 5.73
N VAL A 239 4.26 -21.39 4.50
CA VAL A 239 4.81 -20.74 3.29
C VAL A 239 4.24 -19.34 3.15
N PHE A 240 2.91 -19.21 3.25
CA PHE A 240 2.24 -17.91 3.16
C PHE A 240 2.67 -16.98 4.30
N CYS A 241 2.58 -17.46 5.54
CA CYS A 241 2.89 -16.65 6.72
C CYS A 241 4.34 -16.18 6.73
N THR A 242 5.28 -17.08 6.42
CA THR A 242 6.71 -16.74 6.33
C THR A 242 6.97 -15.71 5.22
N ALA A 243 6.36 -15.86 4.05
CA ALA A 243 6.51 -14.91 2.96
C ALA A 243 5.95 -13.53 3.33
N ALA A 244 4.78 -13.47 3.99
CA ALA A 244 4.19 -12.21 4.43
C ALA A 244 5.05 -11.52 5.51
N VAL A 245 5.57 -12.27 6.47
CA VAL A 245 6.48 -11.74 7.49
C VAL A 245 7.78 -11.22 6.87
N ILE A 246 8.41 -11.97 5.96
CA ILE A 246 9.63 -11.50 5.27
C ILE A 246 9.34 -10.19 4.53
N GLN A 247 8.26 -10.11 3.77
CA GLN A 247 7.90 -8.88 3.06
C GLN A 247 7.58 -7.73 4.02
N CYS A 248 6.92 -7.99 5.14
CA CYS A 248 6.69 -7.00 6.20
C CYS A 248 8.02 -6.41 6.72
N LEU A 249 9.01 -7.25 6.99
CA LEU A 249 10.31 -6.84 7.57
C LEU A 249 11.28 -6.23 6.56
N THR A 250 11.06 -6.44 5.27
CA THR A 250 11.97 -6.05 4.18
C THR A 250 11.33 -5.14 3.13
N ALA A 251 10.22 -4.46 3.46
CA ALA A 251 9.51 -3.59 2.52
C ALA A 251 10.42 -2.50 1.93
N ASP A 252 11.39 -2.01 2.68
CA ASP A 252 12.41 -1.04 2.24
C ASP A 252 13.37 -1.59 1.17
N ARG A 253 13.45 -2.89 0.97
CA ARG A 253 14.28 -3.49 -0.09
C ARG A 253 13.72 -3.27 -1.49
N ASP A 254 12.44 -3.00 -1.60
CA ASP A 254 11.77 -2.66 -2.86
C ASP A 254 11.50 -1.14 -2.99
N GLU A 255 12.17 -0.31 -2.19
CA GLU A 255 11.95 1.15 -2.14
C GLU A 255 11.99 1.80 -3.52
N VAL A 256 12.91 1.41 -4.40
CA VAL A 256 13.01 1.98 -5.76
C VAL A 256 11.74 1.72 -6.57
N LEU A 257 11.17 0.50 -6.49
CA LEU A 257 9.92 0.16 -7.18
C LEU A 257 8.72 0.84 -6.51
N LEU A 258 8.70 0.92 -5.19
CA LEU A 258 7.67 1.62 -4.44
C LEU A 258 7.67 3.12 -4.77
N ARG A 259 8.82 3.76 -4.84
CA ARG A 259 8.94 5.17 -5.27
C ARG A 259 8.45 5.39 -6.71
N ALA A 260 8.60 4.40 -7.61
CA ALA A 260 8.04 4.49 -8.95
C ALA A 260 6.51 4.55 -8.96
N ILE A 261 5.83 4.00 -7.94
CA ILE A 261 4.38 4.15 -7.75
C ILE A 261 4.03 5.62 -7.45
N ASN A 262 4.75 6.25 -6.52
CA ASN A 262 4.53 7.67 -6.17
C ASN A 262 4.72 8.60 -7.37
N ASN A 263 5.73 8.33 -8.20
CA ASN A 263 6.03 9.15 -9.38
C ASN A 263 4.92 9.13 -10.43
N GLN A 264 4.08 8.10 -10.45
CA GLN A 264 2.91 8.05 -11.35
C GLN A 264 1.80 8.98 -10.87
N ASP A 265 1.61 9.12 -9.57
CA ASP A 265 0.65 10.04 -8.97
C ASP A 265 1.16 11.50 -8.96
N ALA A 266 2.49 11.67 -8.91
CA ALA A 266 3.18 12.96 -9.04
C ALA A 266 3.39 13.40 -10.51
N SER A 267 2.95 12.61 -11.51
CA SER A 267 3.21 12.85 -12.94
C SER A 267 2.50 14.06 -13.54
N VAL A 268 1.82 14.85 -12.74
CA VAL A 268 1.66 16.29 -13.03
C VAL A 268 3.01 16.95 -12.73
N LYS A 269 3.96 16.80 -13.65
CA LYS A 269 5.14 17.68 -13.62
C LYS A 269 4.62 19.10 -13.73
N PRO A 270 4.83 19.96 -12.73
CA PRO A 270 4.66 21.37 -12.96
C PRO A 270 5.61 21.72 -14.11
N GLU A 271 5.09 22.39 -15.15
CA GLU A 271 5.89 22.84 -16.29
C GLU A 271 7.03 23.79 -15.89
N ARG A 272 7.25 24.00 -14.58
CA ARG A 272 8.23 24.90 -13.99
C ARG A 272 8.71 24.40 -12.61
N LEU A 273 9.54 23.41 -12.57
CA LEU A 273 10.50 23.20 -11.47
C LEU A 273 11.92 23.22 -12.03
#